data_f804933f0e4664d8ef4ab043b137d649
#
_entry.id   f804933f0e4664d8ef4ab043b137d649
#
_cell.length_a   1.000
_cell.length_b   1.000
_cell.length_c   1.000
_cell.angle_alpha   90.00
_cell.angle_beta   90.00
_cell.angle_gamma   90.00
#
_symmetry.space_group_name_H-M   'P 1'
#
loop_
_entity.id
_entity.type
_entity.pdbx_description
1 polymer ?
#
loop_
_entity_poly.entity_id
_entity_poly.type
_entity_poly.pdbx_seq_one_letter_code
_entity_poly.pdbx_strand_id
1 'polypeptide(L)'
;MIINVKTSNSSYEIVIEQNVLSHVEDYLNLKRKVIILTDDGIPKEYINKVSLKCETCFIYTIKQGENSKNFTNYEKILKYMIENNFTRDDCLIALGGGV
;
A
#
# COMPACT_ATOMS: atom_id res chain seq x y z
N MET A 1 -16.90 10.97 -1.51
CA MET A 1 -16.58 11.81 -2.68
C MET A 1 -15.53 11.12 -3.53
N ILE A 2 -15.79 11.01 -4.80
CA ILE A 2 -14.85 10.40 -5.75
C ILE A 2 -14.41 11.48 -6.74
N ILE A 3 -13.09 11.63 -6.88
CA ILE A 3 -12.50 12.57 -7.83
C ILE A 3 -11.78 11.76 -8.90
N ASN A 4 -12.16 11.96 -10.17
CA ASN A 4 -11.51 11.32 -11.29
C ASN A 4 -10.36 12.19 -11.80
N VAL A 5 -9.17 11.60 -11.90
CA VAL A 5 -7.98 12.28 -12.42
C VAL A 5 -7.57 11.63 -13.73
N LYS A 6 -7.43 12.45 -14.77
CA LYS A 6 -6.98 11.99 -16.09
C LYS A 6 -5.60 12.54 -16.39
N THR A 7 -4.73 11.67 -16.83
CA THR A 7 -3.41 12.03 -17.35
C THR A 7 -3.36 11.70 -18.83
N SER A 8 -2.26 12.03 -19.51
CA SER A 8 -2.11 11.73 -20.94
C SER A 8 -2.15 10.23 -21.27
N ASN A 9 -1.77 9.37 -20.31
CA ASN A 9 -1.62 7.94 -20.53
C ASN A 9 -2.57 7.06 -19.70
N SER A 10 -3.23 7.63 -18.69
CA SER A 10 -4.07 6.84 -17.79
C SER A 10 -5.07 7.72 -17.05
N SER A 11 -5.94 7.06 -16.31
CA SER A 11 -6.85 7.74 -15.38
C SER A 11 -6.91 6.97 -14.08
N TYR A 12 -7.19 7.67 -12.99
CA TYR A 12 -7.37 7.05 -11.69
C TYR A 12 -8.38 7.85 -10.85
N GLU A 13 -8.85 7.23 -9.79
CA GLU A 13 -9.81 7.85 -8.87
C GLU A 13 -9.15 8.18 -7.54
N ILE A 14 -9.57 9.31 -6.97
CA ILE A 14 -9.27 9.64 -5.58
C ILE A 14 -10.59 9.53 -4.82
N VAL A 15 -10.60 8.68 -3.79
CA VAL A 15 -11.79 8.44 -2.98
C VAL A 15 -11.58 9.07 -1.61
N ILE A 16 -12.48 9.97 -1.23
CA ILE A 16 -12.42 10.66 0.06
C ILE A 16 -13.73 10.38 0.79
N GLU A 17 -13.69 9.49 1.77
CA GLU A 17 -14.85 9.09 2.57
C GLU A 17 -14.42 8.76 3.99
N GLN A 18 -15.34 8.95 4.94
CA GLN A 18 -15.10 8.49 6.31
C GLN A 18 -15.07 6.97 6.35
N ASN A 19 -14.14 6.42 7.12
CA ASN A 19 -14.00 4.97 7.31
C ASN A 19 -13.72 4.19 6.03
N VAL A 20 -13.14 4.84 5.02
CA VAL A 20 -12.88 4.20 3.72
C VAL A 20 -11.97 2.97 3.84
N LEU A 21 -11.03 2.97 4.79
CA LEU A 21 -10.15 1.81 4.99
C LEU A 21 -10.91 0.56 5.47
N SER A 22 -12.05 0.73 6.13
CA SER A 22 -12.89 -0.40 6.53
C SER A 22 -13.61 -1.05 5.35
N HIS A 23 -13.63 -0.37 4.21
CA HIS A 23 -14.28 -0.81 2.97
C HIS A 23 -13.32 -0.80 1.78
N VAL A 24 -12.03 -0.92 2.05
CA VAL A 24 -11.00 -0.81 1.00
C VAL A 24 -11.17 -1.87 -0.09
N GLU A 25 -11.73 -3.02 0.24
CA GLU A 25 -11.99 -4.10 -0.70
C GLU A 25 -13.03 -3.74 -1.76
N ASP A 26 -13.82 -2.69 -1.52
CA ASP A 26 -14.78 -2.21 -2.51
C ASP A 26 -14.10 -1.45 -3.65
N TYR A 27 -12.88 -0.97 -3.43
CA TYR A 27 -12.12 -0.16 -4.38
C TYR A 27 -10.91 -0.89 -4.95
N LEU A 28 -10.37 -1.85 -4.22
CA LEU A 28 -9.17 -2.59 -4.60
C LEU A 28 -9.42 -4.09 -4.56
N ASN A 29 -8.90 -4.79 -5.55
CA ASN A 29 -8.96 -6.26 -5.51
C ASN A 29 -7.87 -6.77 -4.57
N LEU A 30 -8.25 -7.18 -3.37
CA LEU A 30 -7.35 -7.70 -2.34
C LEU A 30 -7.38 -9.23 -2.21
N LYS A 31 -8.16 -9.91 -3.05
CA LYS A 31 -8.15 -11.37 -3.13
C LYS A 31 -6.93 -11.85 -3.91
N ARG A 32 -5.75 -11.47 -3.41
CA ARG A 32 -4.47 -11.71 -4.06
C ARG A 32 -3.36 -11.60 -3.04
N LYS A 33 -2.14 -11.86 -3.47
CA LYS A 33 -0.95 -11.66 -2.65
C LYS A 33 -0.63 -10.16 -2.62
N VAL A 34 -0.53 -9.61 -1.42
CA VAL A 34 -0.36 -8.17 -1.19
C VAL A 34 0.82 -7.92 -0.26
N ILE A 35 1.63 -6.92 -0.59
CA ILE A 35 2.57 -6.35 0.36
C ILE A 35 2.09 -4.95 0.73
N ILE A 36 1.99 -4.68 2.04
CA ILE A 36 1.68 -3.35 2.55
C ILE A 36 3.01 -2.71 2.93
N LEU A 37 3.36 -1.63 2.23
CA LEU A 37 4.52 -0.80 2.55
C LEU A 37 4.02 0.36 3.41
N THR A 38 4.51 0.44 4.63
CA THR A 38 4.09 1.46 5.59
C THR A 38 5.29 1.97 6.38
N ASP A 39 5.07 2.93 7.26
CA ASP A 39 6.11 3.41 8.15
C ASP A 39 5.70 3.23 9.63
N ASP A 40 6.67 3.40 10.52
CA ASP A 40 6.48 3.16 11.95
C ASP A 40 5.65 4.24 12.67
N GLY A 41 5.28 5.30 11.96
CA GLY A 41 4.37 6.33 12.46
C GLY A 41 2.90 6.03 12.20
N ILE A 42 2.58 5.01 11.42
CA ILE A 42 1.19 4.66 11.10
C ILE A 42 0.62 3.75 12.19
N PRO A 43 -0.52 4.10 12.79
CA PRO A 43 -1.16 3.25 13.80
C PRO A 43 -1.48 1.86 13.25
N LYS A 44 -1.22 0.85 14.07
CA LYS A 44 -1.43 -0.55 13.68
C LYS A 44 -2.87 -0.86 13.31
N GLU A 45 -3.83 -0.13 13.87
CA GLU A 45 -5.24 -0.33 13.54
C GLU A 45 -5.55 -0.13 12.07
N TYR A 46 -4.87 0.84 11.42
CA TYR A 46 -5.05 1.09 9.99
C TYR A 46 -4.43 -0.02 9.15
N ILE A 47 -3.25 -0.47 9.55
CA ILE A 47 -2.57 -1.58 8.87
C ILE A 47 -3.44 -2.84 8.96
N ASN A 48 -4.00 -3.12 10.13
CA ASN A 48 -4.86 -4.27 10.35
C ASN A 48 -6.14 -4.21 9.52
N LYS A 49 -6.75 -3.04 9.40
CA LYS A 49 -7.96 -2.87 8.58
C LYS A 49 -7.73 -3.29 7.13
N VAL A 50 -6.56 -2.97 6.58
CA VAL A 50 -6.22 -3.34 5.22
C VAL A 50 -5.81 -4.80 5.14
N SER A 51 -4.95 -5.26 6.05
CA SER A 51 -4.42 -6.62 5.99
C SER A 51 -5.48 -7.70 6.14
N LEU A 52 -6.53 -7.44 6.96
CA LEU A 52 -7.63 -8.36 7.14
C LEU A 52 -8.44 -8.62 5.86
N LYS A 53 -8.35 -7.72 4.89
CA LYS A 53 -9.07 -7.82 3.62
C LYS A 53 -8.25 -8.52 2.53
N CYS A 54 -6.97 -8.78 2.79
CA CYS A 54 -6.08 -9.41 1.83
C CYS A 54 -6.13 -10.94 1.97
N GLU A 55 -6.03 -11.65 0.86
CA GLU A 55 -5.94 -13.10 0.88
C GLU A 55 -4.63 -13.56 1.51
N THR A 56 -3.52 -12.99 1.05
CA THR A 56 -2.18 -13.22 1.60
C THR A 56 -1.53 -11.87 1.79
N CYS A 57 -1.08 -11.56 3.00
CA CYS A 57 -0.56 -10.23 3.30
C CYS A 57 0.85 -10.29 3.90
N PHE A 58 1.74 -9.50 3.32
CA PHE A 58 3.06 -9.21 3.87
C PHE A 58 3.09 -7.74 4.26
N ILE A 59 3.78 -7.43 5.36
CA ILE A 59 3.90 -6.05 5.82
C ILE A 59 5.37 -5.69 5.90
N TYR A 60 5.76 -4.62 5.23
CA TYR A 60 7.10 -4.08 5.28
C TYR A 60 7.06 -2.66 5.86
N THR A 61 7.72 -2.45 6.98
CA THR A 61 7.69 -1.17 7.70
C THR A 61 9.05 -0.48 7.56
N ILE A 62 9.03 0.78 7.13
CA ILE A 62 10.21 1.63 7.11
C ILE A 62 10.12 2.66 8.22
N LYS A 63 11.23 3.35 8.47
CA LYS A 63 11.26 4.43 9.46
C LYS A 63 10.48 5.63 8.91
N GLN A 64 9.68 6.27 9.76
CA GLN A 64 8.91 7.46 9.40
C GLN A 64 9.82 8.61 8.95
N GLY A 65 9.36 9.36 7.95
CA GLY A 65 9.99 10.59 7.49
C GLY A 65 10.58 10.51 6.09
N GLU A 66 10.80 11.68 5.49
CA GLU A 66 11.34 11.81 4.13
C GLU A 66 12.73 11.20 3.97
N ASN A 67 13.53 11.16 5.04
CA ASN A 67 14.87 10.59 5.00
C ASN A 67 14.88 9.10 4.68
N SER A 68 13.74 8.41 4.85
CA SER A 68 13.60 6.99 4.49
C SER A 68 13.36 6.79 3.00
N LYS A 69 13.02 7.85 2.26
CA LYS A 69 12.86 7.78 0.82
C LYS A 69 14.21 7.87 0.14
N ASN A 70 14.93 6.76 0.08
CA ASN A 70 16.25 6.70 -0.51
C ASN A 70 16.43 5.40 -1.27
N PHE A 71 17.51 5.34 -2.06
CA PHE A 71 17.78 4.21 -2.92
C PHE A 71 18.08 2.92 -2.14
N THR A 72 18.70 3.05 -0.98
CA THR A 72 19.01 1.90 -0.11
C THR A 72 17.74 1.20 0.37
N ASN A 73 16.76 1.96 0.83
CA ASN A 73 15.47 1.40 1.25
C ASN A 73 14.71 0.80 0.06
N TYR A 74 14.77 1.45 -1.09
CA TYR A 74 14.16 0.93 -2.31
C TYR A 74 14.72 -0.44 -2.67
N GLU A 75 16.04 -0.60 -2.64
CA GLU A 75 16.68 -1.88 -2.90
C GLU A 75 16.28 -2.95 -1.88
N LYS A 76 16.20 -2.59 -0.60
CA LYS A 76 15.78 -3.51 0.46
C LYS A 76 14.36 -4.01 0.26
N ILE A 77 13.47 -3.14 -0.15
CA ILE A 77 12.07 -3.49 -0.43
C ILE A 77 11.99 -4.45 -1.61
N LEU A 78 12.70 -4.15 -2.69
CA LEU A 78 12.75 -5.03 -3.87
C LEU A 78 13.30 -6.40 -3.52
N LYS A 79 14.38 -6.45 -2.73
CA LYS A 79 14.99 -7.71 -2.29
C LYS A 79 14.01 -8.53 -1.46
N TYR A 80 13.30 -7.87 -0.54
CA TYR A 80 12.27 -8.52 0.28
C TYR A 80 11.17 -9.14 -0.59
N MET A 81 10.73 -8.40 -1.61
CA MET A 81 9.71 -8.88 -2.52
C MET A 81 10.20 -10.08 -3.33
N ILE A 82 11.44 -10.05 -3.81
CA ILE A 82 12.04 -11.16 -4.55
C ILE A 82 12.16 -12.40 -3.65
N GLU A 83 12.63 -12.22 -2.43
CA GLU A 83 12.79 -13.32 -1.47
C GLU A 83 11.45 -13.97 -1.10
N ASN A 84 10.36 -13.24 -1.19
CA ASN A 84 9.01 -13.74 -0.92
C ASN A 84 8.22 -14.06 -2.18
N ASN A 85 8.92 -14.21 -3.31
CA ASN A 85 8.36 -14.66 -4.58
C ASN A 85 7.24 -13.76 -5.13
N PHE A 86 7.32 -12.46 -4.91
CA PHE A 86 6.39 -11.52 -5.51
C PHE A 86 6.64 -11.40 -7.02
N THR A 87 5.54 -11.30 -7.77
CA THR A 87 5.55 -11.13 -9.22
C THR A 87 4.78 -9.88 -9.61
N ARG A 88 4.79 -9.54 -10.88
CA ARG A 88 4.04 -8.39 -11.39
C ARG A 88 2.53 -8.52 -11.26
N ASP A 89 2.02 -9.72 -11.02
CA ASP A 89 0.59 -9.96 -10.82
C ASP A 89 0.17 -9.72 -9.37
N ASP A 90 1.10 -9.53 -8.48
CA ASP A 90 0.84 -9.26 -7.08
C ASP A 90 0.65 -7.76 -6.85
N CYS A 91 0.22 -7.39 -5.65
CA CYS A 91 -0.17 -6.01 -5.35
C CYS A 91 0.71 -5.41 -4.26
N LEU A 92 1.11 -4.16 -4.45
CA LEU A 92 1.75 -3.36 -3.42
C LEU A 92 0.82 -2.23 -3.02
N ILE A 93 0.55 -2.11 -1.73
CA ILE A 93 -0.24 -1.00 -1.18
C ILE A 93 0.70 -0.13 -0.35
N ALA A 94 0.78 1.15 -0.70
CA ALA A 94 1.48 2.13 0.11
C ALA A 94 0.48 2.74 1.09
N LEU A 95 0.71 2.52 2.38
CA LEU A 95 -0.15 3.05 3.44
C LEU A 95 0.66 4.04 4.26
N GLY A 96 0.38 5.32 4.07
CA GLY A 96 1.17 6.38 4.67
C GLY A 96 0.35 7.61 5.03
N GLY A 97 1.00 8.53 5.72
CA GLY A 97 0.42 9.77 6.19
C GLY A 97 0.69 10.98 5.28
N GLY A 98 1.03 10.75 4.02
CA GLY A 98 1.28 11.83 3.06
C GLY A 98 2.75 12.07 2.73
N VAL A 99 3.64 11.26 3.28
CA VAL A 99 5.08 11.35 3.01
C VAL A 99 5.49 10.35 1.93
#